data_a29a9d82705a63d334fef081acc06d86
#
_entry.id   a29a9d82705a63d334fef081acc06d86
#
_cell.length_a   1.000
_cell.length_b   1.000
_cell.length_c   1.000
_cell.angle_alpha   90.00
_cell.angle_beta   90.00
_cell.angle_gamma   90.00
#
_symmetry.space_group_name_H-M   'P 1'
#
loop_
_entity.id
_entity.type
_entity.pdbx_description
1 polymer ?
#
loop_
_entity_poly.entity_id
_entity_poly.type
_entity_poly.pdbx_seq_one_letter_code
_entity_poly.pdbx_strand_id
1 'polypeptide(L)'
;MIKRFLQKVFTKRTKAHLAIELADASDTSAAKKISAKVHKINKNLISQAALKTCEGLQKAGFEAFIVGGAVRDLLLNFKPKDFDVATNATPEEVNRIFRRSRIIGKRFRLVHVLWGNETIEVSTFRGHHLAEGDAKTADSGRILRDNIFGSLEEDAARRDFTANALYYNPAKDEVLDFHNGVADVNAKLLRMIGNPTTRYQEDPVRMLRAVRLSAKLGMKIAPDTQAPIAKLVDLLQDVPASRLFDEMLKLFLSGHAVESVNALRAQHLHHGLLPMLDVVLEQPLGERFVMLALKNTDDRINQGKSSNPSFLFATLLWHEVLTAWQTYKNEAPPIPALYMAMNEVIASQAEKLAIHNRYTATMKEIWAMQPRFEQRAGKRPFSLLTHPRYRAGYDFLLLRCESGELPMELGEWWTAFANAEGEARTAMLQADTNPNKRRKRNRKKTNKPIEDVLAS
;
A
#
# COMPACT_ATOMS: atom_id res chain seq x y z
N MET A 1 39.29 33.82 1.17
CA MET A 1 38.23 34.82 1.40
C MET A 1 36.83 34.28 1.06
N ILE A 2 36.62 33.55 -0.02
CA ILE A 2 35.33 33.04 -0.48
C ILE A 2 34.70 32.01 0.49
N LYS A 3 35.46 31.08 1.07
CA LYS A 3 34.96 30.10 2.07
C LYS A 3 34.37 30.76 3.32
N ARG A 4 34.97 31.85 3.82
CA ARG A 4 34.46 32.61 4.99
C ARG A 4 33.20 33.40 4.66
N PHE A 5 33.04 33.85 3.42
CA PHE A 5 31.83 34.55 2.96
C PHE A 5 30.67 33.58 2.81
N LEU A 6 30.88 32.42 2.20
CA LEU A 6 29.87 31.35 2.09
C LEU A 6 29.42 30.83 3.47
N GLN A 7 30.33 30.60 4.40
CA GLN A 7 29.96 30.23 5.78
C GLN A 7 29.10 31.30 6.48
N LYS A 8 29.38 32.59 6.30
CA LYS A 8 28.55 33.69 6.87
C LYS A 8 27.15 33.79 6.22
N VAL A 9 27.03 33.50 4.93
CA VAL A 9 25.76 33.50 4.21
C VAL A 9 24.91 32.29 4.59
N PHE A 10 25.52 31.12 4.73
CA PHE A 10 24.82 29.92 5.19
C PHE A 10 24.36 30.03 6.64
N THR A 11 25.20 30.55 7.55
CA THR A 11 24.82 30.76 8.98
C THR A 11 23.74 31.83 9.14
N LYS A 12 23.69 32.88 8.30
CA LYS A 12 22.60 33.85 8.31
C LYS A 12 21.30 33.31 7.78
N ARG A 13 21.34 32.46 6.72
CA ARG A 13 20.14 31.78 6.21
C ARG A 13 19.56 30.79 7.20
N THR A 14 20.42 30.00 7.88
CA THR A 14 19.94 29.07 8.92
C THR A 14 19.34 29.80 10.13
N LYS A 15 19.96 30.92 10.56
CA LYS A 15 19.40 31.72 11.66
C LYS A 15 18.09 32.43 11.29
N ALA A 16 17.94 32.89 10.04
CA ALA A 16 16.68 33.49 9.57
C ALA A 16 15.58 32.43 9.42
N HIS A 17 15.92 31.22 8.95
CA HIS A 17 14.97 30.09 8.91
C HIS A 17 14.55 29.65 10.32
N LEU A 18 15.49 29.53 11.27
CA LEU A 18 15.19 29.24 12.67
C LEU A 18 14.32 30.34 13.34
N ALA A 19 14.53 31.61 12.99
CA ALA A 19 13.73 32.70 13.54
C ALA A 19 12.30 32.74 12.99
N ILE A 20 12.09 32.29 11.75
CA ILE A 20 10.75 32.14 11.15
C ILE A 20 10.04 30.93 11.75
N GLU A 21 10.75 29.80 11.97
CA GLU A 21 10.19 28.63 12.67
C GLU A 21 9.85 28.91 14.14
N LEU A 22 10.65 29.72 14.83
CA LEU A 22 10.37 30.13 16.22
C LEU A 22 9.24 31.15 16.31
N ALA A 23 8.99 31.95 15.26
CA ALA A 23 7.84 32.85 15.21
C ALA A 23 6.52 32.10 14.94
N ASP A 24 6.54 31.04 14.12
CA ASP A 24 5.38 30.15 13.91
C ASP A 24 5.14 29.21 15.12
N ALA A 25 6.19 28.88 15.89
CA ALA A 25 6.09 28.04 17.09
C ALA A 25 5.59 28.80 18.34
N SER A 26 5.47 30.11 18.28
CA SER A 26 5.06 30.92 19.45
C SER A 26 3.54 31.00 19.68
N ASP A 27 2.71 30.36 18.86
CA ASP A 27 1.27 30.22 19.07
C ASP A 27 0.88 28.82 19.57
N THR A 28 1.60 28.30 20.57
CA THR A 28 1.22 27.09 21.32
C THR A 28 0.04 27.43 22.23
N SER A 29 -1.15 27.56 21.63
CA SER A 29 -2.39 27.64 22.39
C SER A 29 -2.60 26.31 23.12
N ALA A 30 -2.92 26.38 24.41
CA ALA A 30 -3.29 25.21 25.22
C ALA A 30 -4.35 24.39 24.47
N ALA A 31 -4.21 23.05 24.48
CA ALA A 31 -5.14 22.15 23.78
C ALA A 31 -6.59 22.51 24.07
N LYS A 32 -7.41 22.63 23.05
CA LYS A 32 -8.86 22.72 23.20
C LYS A 32 -9.38 21.39 23.73
N LYS A 33 -10.01 21.43 24.90
CA LYS A 33 -10.70 20.28 25.50
C LYS A 33 -12.12 20.23 24.99
N ILE A 34 -12.40 19.19 24.20
CA ILE A 34 -13.70 19.01 23.56
C ILE A 34 -14.45 17.91 24.31
N SER A 35 -15.53 18.26 24.97
CA SER A 35 -16.31 17.35 25.80
C SER A 35 -17.18 16.40 25.00
N ALA A 36 -17.64 15.31 25.62
CA ALA A 36 -18.52 14.29 25.04
C ALA A 36 -19.77 14.88 24.36
N LYS A 37 -20.34 15.97 24.91
CA LYS A 37 -21.51 16.64 24.32
C LYS A 37 -21.23 17.23 22.95
N VAL A 38 -19.97 17.59 22.68
CA VAL A 38 -19.52 18.23 21.43
C VAL A 38 -18.99 17.20 20.45
N HIS A 39 -18.05 16.33 20.89
CA HIS A 39 -17.41 15.37 19.99
C HIS A 39 -18.30 14.17 19.63
N LYS A 40 -19.29 13.81 20.49
CA LYS A 40 -20.30 12.75 20.23
C LYS A 40 -19.73 11.39 19.82
N ILE A 41 -18.53 11.04 20.23
CA ILE A 41 -17.90 9.76 19.93
C ILE A 41 -18.75 8.63 20.52
N ASN A 42 -19.10 7.65 19.68
CA ASN A 42 -19.78 6.44 20.10
C ASN A 42 -18.78 5.47 20.75
N LYS A 43 -18.84 5.36 22.09
CA LYS A 43 -17.94 4.50 22.87
C LYS A 43 -18.03 3.01 22.51
N ASN A 44 -19.15 2.56 21.95
CA ASN A 44 -19.31 1.16 21.52
C ASN A 44 -18.43 0.80 20.31
N LEU A 45 -17.93 1.81 19.58
CA LEU A 45 -16.99 1.62 18.48
C LEU A 45 -15.54 1.54 18.94
N ILE A 46 -15.24 1.84 20.22
CA ILE A 46 -13.89 1.84 20.77
C ILE A 46 -13.53 0.42 21.20
N SER A 47 -12.33 -0.02 20.81
CA SER A 47 -11.81 -1.32 21.22
C SER A 47 -11.64 -1.41 22.73
N GLN A 48 -12.10 -2.53 23.31
CA GLN A 48 -11.88 -2.83 24.73
C GLN A 48 -10.39 -2.99 25.06
N ALA A 49 -9.59 -3.48 24.11
CA ALA A 49 -8.15 -3.58 24.28
C ALA A 49 -7.49 -2.19 24.37
N ALA A 50 -7.91 -1.24 23.54
CA ALA A 50 -7.44 0.15 23.59
C ALA A 50 -7.82 0.82 24.91
N LEU A 51 -9.08 0.65 25.36
CA LEU A 51 -9.53 1.19 26.66
C LEU A 51 -8.71 0.63 27.82
N LYS A 52 -8.52 -0.70 27.88
CA LYS A 52 -7.72 -1.35 28.94
C LYS A 52 -6.25 -0.94 28.89
N THR A 53 -5.71 -0.68 27.71
CA THR A 53 -4.33 -0.19 27.54
C THR A 53 -4.19 1.22 28.13
N CYS A 54 -5.09 2.14 27.77
CA CYS A 54 -5.11 3.48 28.39
C CYS A 54 -5.30 3.41 29.90
N GLU A 55 -6.27 2.63 30.38
CA GLU A 55 -6.55 2.48 31.82
C GLU A 55 -5.33 1.92 32.58
N GLY A 56 -4.63 0.91 32.03
CA GLY A 56 -3.44 0.33 32.65
C GLY A 56 -2.31 1.35 32.81
N LEU A 57 -2.06 2.17 31.78
CA LEU A 57 -1.07 3.24 31.83
C LEU A 57 -1.47 4.35 32.83
N GLN A 58 -2.73 4.77 32.79
CA GLN A 58 -3.25 5.83 33.68
C GLN A 58 -3.24 5.38 35.15
N LYS A 59 -3.55 4.12 35.46
CA LYS A 59 -3.43 3.55 36.81
C LYS A 59 -1.98 3.49 37.31
N ALA A 60 -1.02 3.35 36.38
CA ALA A 60 0.41 3.39 36.71
C ALA A 60 0.96 4.82 36.83
N GLY A 61 0.11 5.86 36.72
CA GLY A 61 0.47 7.26 36.88
C GLY A 61 0.92 7.96 35.61
N PHE A 62 0.79 7.32 34.46
CA PHE A 62 1.16 7.90 33.15
C PHE A 62 -0.05 8.53 32.45
N GLU A 63 0.22 9.51 31.62
CA GLU A 63 -0.76 9.99 30.65
C GLU A 63 -0.94 8.95 29.52
N ALA A 64 -2.18 8.74 29.08
CA ALA A 64 -2.44 7.83 27.96
C ALA A 64 -3.71 8.26 27.23
N PHE A 65 -3.61 8.28 25.90
CA PHE A 65 -4.67 8.71 25.00
C PHE A 65 -4.77 7.74 23.81
N ILE A 66 -6.00 7.48 23.36
CA ILE A 66 -6.21 6.94 22.01
C ILE A 66 -5.94 8.07 21.02
N VAL A 67 -5.21 7.80 19.91
CA VAL A 67 -4.71 8.87 19.05
C VAL A 67 -4.89 8.63 17.56
N GLY A 68 -4.74 9.70 16.81
CA GLY A 68 -4.54 9.63 15.36
C GLY A 68 -5.78 9.19 14.58
N GLY A 69 -5.57 8.26 13.65
CA GLY A 69 -6.62 7.80 12.75
C GLY A 69 -7.86 7.24 13.44
N ALA A 70 -7.70 6.58 14.58
CA ALA A 70 -8.81 6.04 15.36
C ALA A 70 -9.76 7.15 15.85
N VAL A 71 -9.22 8.25 16.41
CA VAL A 71 -10.04 9.36 16.90
C VAL A 71 -10.78 10.04 15.75
N ARG A 72 -10.09 10.29 14.64
CA ARG A 72 -10.70 10.82 13.41
C ARG A 72 -11.86 9.94 12.93
N ASP A 73 -11.63 8.63 12.80
CA ASP A 73 -12.63 7.69 12.31
C ASP A 73 -13.83 7.62 13.26
N LEU A 74 -13.62 7.66 14.58
CA LEU A 74 -14.68 7.76 15.59
C LEU A 74 -15.50 9.04 15.47
N LEU A 75 -14.86 10.19 15.21
CA LEU A 75 -15.55 11.45 14.96
C LEU A 75 -16.41 11.43 13.70
N LEU A 76 -15.97 10.68 12.68
CA LEU A 76 -16.73 10.43 11.46
C LEU A 76 -17.79 9.32 11.62
N ASN A 77 -17.94 8.77 12.83
CA ASN A 77 -18.82 7.63 13.15
C ASN A 77 -18.48 6.35 12.36
N PHE A 78 -17.22 6.19 12.00
CA PHE A 78 -16.68 4.94 11.44
C PHE A 78 -16.09 4.08 12.55
N LYS A 79 -16.18 2.76 12.40
CA LYS A 79 -15.47 1.83 13.26
C LYS A 79 -13.99 1.80 12.85
N PRO A 80 -13.06 2.26 13.72
CA PRO A 80 -11.63 2.16 13.42
C PRO A 80 -11.19 0.72 13.21
N LYS A 81 -10.27 0.52 12.29
CA LYS A 81 -9.65 -0.79 12.04
C LYS A 81 -8.60 -1.11 13.09
N ASP A 82 -7.76 -0.13 13.41
CA ASP A 82 -6.63 -0.24 14.31
C ASP A 82 -6.70 0.90 15.33
N PHE A 83 -6.19 0.65 16.55
CA PHE A 83 -6.14 1.65 17.62
C PHE A 83 -4.70 1.84 18.07
N ASP A 84 -4.26 3.10 18.05
CA ASP A 84 -2.97 3.53 18.57
C ASP A 84 -3.16 4.27 19.89
N VAL A 85 -2.21 4.08 20.82
CA VAL A 85 -2.16 4.77 22.11
C VAL A 85 -0.86 5.58 22.17
N ALA A 86 -0.95 6.83 22.60
CA ALA A 86 0.21 7.66 22.93
C ALA A 86 0.26 7.94 24.43
N THR A 87 1.48 7.96 24.99
CA THR A 87 1.73 8.09 26.44
C THR A 87 3.03 8.83 26.70
N ASN A 88 3.18 9.38 27.91
CA ASN A 88 4.48 9.88 28.39
C ASN A 88 5.36 8.75 28.99
N ALA A 89 4.86 7.52 29.13
CA ALA A 89 5.66 6.38 29.53
C ALA A 89 6.69 6.01 28.45
N THR A 90 7.91 5.68 28.86
CA THR A 90 8.94 5.12 27.96
C THR A 90 8.57 3.73 27.48
N PRO A 91 9.12 3.22 26.36
CA PRO A 91 8.86 1.86 25.89
C PRO A 91 9.16 0.78 26.94
N GLU A 92 10.19 0.98 27.76
CA GLU A 92 10.57 0.09 28.85
C GLU A 92 9.53 0.07 29.98
N GLU A 93 8.97 1.22 30.34
CA GLU A 93 7.91 1.34 31.33
C GLU A 93 6.63 0.69 30.85
N VAL A 94 6.22 0.95 29.59
CA VAL A 94 5.07 0.28 28.97
C VAL A 94 5.24 -1.24 28.99
N ASN A 95 6.44 -1.73 28.61
CA ASN A 95 6.72 -3.16 28.59
C ASN A 95 6.70 -3.79 30.01
N ARG A 96 7.04 -3.02 31.05
CA ARG A 96 6.97 -3.46 32.45
C ARG A 96 5.53 -3.53 32.95
N ILE A 97 4.67 -2.59 32.54
CA ILE A 97 3.25 -2.54 32.94
C ILE A 97 2.47 -3.70 32.29
N PHE A 98 2.73 -3.97 31.01
CA PHE A 98 2.00 -4.99 30.27
C PHE A 98 2.83 -6.26 30.05
N ARG A 99 2.52 -7.32 30.81
CA ARG A 99 3.25 -8.61 30.72
C ARG A 99 3.25 -9.23 29.31
N ARG A 100 2.18 -9.00 28.53
CA ARG A 100 2.07 -9.45 27.13
C ARG A 100 2.34 -8.28 26.19
N SER A 101 3.60 -7.85 26.13
CA SER A 101 4.00 -6.78 25.24
C SER A 101 5.39 -7.04 24.63
N ARG A 102 5.70 -6.33 23.53
CA ARG A 102 6.98 -6.41 22.84
C ARG A 102 7.39 -5.02 22.37
N ILE A 103 8.63 -4.64 22.66
CA ILE A 103 9.23 -3.43 22.08
C ILE A 103 9.65 -3.77 20.66
N ILE A 104 9.21 -2.98 19.70
CA ILE A 104 9.54 -3.12 18.27
C ILE A 104 10.10 -1.83 17.69
N GLY A 105 10.79 -1.96 16.56
CA GLY A 105 11.41 -0.84 15.85
C GLY A 105 12.80 -0.51 16.36
N LYS A 106 13.74 -0.30 15.43
CA LYS A 106 15.11 0.17 15.74
C LYS A 106 15.22 1.69 15.66
N ARG A 107 14.56 2.28 14.66
CA ARG A 107 14.59 3.72 14.41
C ARG A 107 13.52 4.45 15.22
N PHE A 108 12.33 3.89 15.27
CA PHE A 108 11.17 4.38 16.01
C PHE A 108 10.73 3.27 16.95
N ARG A 109 11.05 3.41 18.22
CA ARG A 109 10.68 2.40 19.22
C ARG A 109 9.23 2.62 19.64
N LEU A 110 8.44 1.56 19.56
CA LEU A 110 7.07 1.51 20.04
C LEU A 110 6.82 0.14 20.70
N VAL A 111 5.72 0.00 21.40
CA VAL A 111 5.38 -1.23 22.11
C VAL A 111 4.08 -1.80 21.56
N HIS A 112 4.11 -3.06 21.13
CA HIS A 112 2.92 -3.83 20.84
C HIS A 112 2.40 -4.47 22.12
N VAL A 113 1.22 -4.05 22.58
CA VAL A 113 0.51 -4.66 23.71
C VAL A 113 -0.54 -5.64 23.17
N LEU A 114 -0.47 -6.92 23.59
CA LEU A 114 -1.25 -8.02 23.02
C LEU A 114 -2.47 -8.33 23.89
N TRP A 115 -3.66 -8.23 23.31
CA TRP A 115 -4.95 -8.55 23.94
C TRP A 115 -5.69 -9.62 23.12
N GLY A 116 -5.40 -10.90 23.39
CA GLY A 116 -5.94 -12.00 22.58
C GLY A 116 -5.47 -11.88 21.12
N ASN A 117 -6.38 -11.66 20.20
CA ASN A 117 -6.10 -11.49 18.78
C ASN A 117 -5.88 -10.02 18.36
N GLU A 118 -6.05 -9.08 19.29
CA GLU A 118 -5.88 -7.65 19.02
C GLU A 118 -4.52 -7.16 19.53
N THR A 119 -3.87 -6.33 18.76
CA THR A 119 -2.60 -5.69 19.11
C THR A 119 -2.80 -4.19 19.15
N ILE A 120 -2.45 -3.56 20.28
CA ILE A 120 -2.46 -2.10 20.43
C ILE A 120 -1.03 -1.59 20.31
N GLU A 121 -0.81 -0.67 19.37
CA GLU A 121 0.47 0.04 19.25
C GLU A 121 0.53 1.17 20.27
N VAL A 122 1.53 1.13 21.16
CA VAL A 122 1.76 2.17 22.17
C VAL A 122 3.04 2.90 21.83
N SER A 123 2.94 4.22 21.63
CA SER A 123 4.07 5.11 21.35
C SER A 123 4.27 6.12 22.48
N THR A 124 5.52 6.37 22.85
CA THR A 124 5.88 7.48 23.74
C THR A 124 5.74 8.81 22.99
N PHE A 125 5.27 9.87 23.65
CA PHE A 125 5.24 11.23 23.07
C PHE A 125 6.61 11.62 22.56
N ARG A 126 6.67 12.19 21.38
CA ARG A 126 7.92 12.53 20.69
C ARG A 126 8.10 14.03 20.63
N GLY A 127 9.30 14.47 20.97
CA GLY A 127 9.71 15.88 20.91
C GLY A 127 10.25 16.31 19.55
N HIS A 128 10.50 17.62 19.43
CA HIS A 128 11.18 18.21 18.28
C HIS A 128 12.69 18.02 18.33
N HIS A 129 13.34 17.91 17.18
CA HIS A 129 14.80 17.75 17.01
C HIS A 129 15.55 19.08 17.19
N LEU A 130 15.30 19.87 18.22
CA LEU A 130 15.97 21.15 18.43
C LEU A 130 17.27 21.07 19.22
N ALA A 131 17.71 19.89 19.67
CA ALA A 131 18.96 19.71 20.40
C ALA A 131 20.07 19.14 19.51
N GLU A 132 21.11 19.92 19.27
CA GLU A 132 22.41 19.45 18.77
C GLU A 132 22.93 18.36 19.70
N GLY A 133 22.90 17.10 19.29
CA GLY A 133 23.58 16.03 20.03
C GLY A 133 23.10 14.60 19.77
N ASP A 134 21.81 14.33 19.71
CA ASP A 134 21.29 12.95 19.68
C ASP A 134 20.56 12.51 18.40
N ALA A 135 20.24 13.42 17.52
CA ALA A 135 19.65 13.09 16.22
C ALA A 135 20.73 12.91 15.17
N LYS A 136 20.95 11.68 14.69
CA LYS A 136 21.73 11.45 13.46
C LYS A 136 20.85 11.81 12.27
N THR A 137 21.07 12.99 11.71
CA THR A 137 20.55 13.39 10.39
C THR A 137 21.55 13.02 9.31
N ALA A 138 21.06 12.54 8.17
CA ALA A 138 21.88 12.41 6.96
C ALA A 138 22.16 13.81 6.39
N ASP A 139 23.18 13.94 5.54
CA ASP A 139 23.54 15.20 4.87
C ASP A 139 22.38 15.81 4.03
N SER A 140 21.39 15.00 3.72
CA SER A 140 20.11 15.39 3.06
C SER A 140 19.05 15.98 4.00
N GLY A 141 19.33 16.20 5.29
CA GLY A 141 18.36 16.66 6.30
C GLY A 141 17.44 15.56 6.84
N ARG A 142 17.64 14.32 6.43
CA ARG A 142 16.81 13.17 6.77
C ARG A 142 17.11 12.63 8.16
N ILE A 143 16.09 12.53 9.01
CA ILE A 143 16.19 11.99 10.37
C ILE A 143 16.52 10.49 10.35
N LEU A 144 17.65 10.10 10.92
CA LEU A 144 18.12 8.70 11.00
C LEU A 144 17.71 8.00 12.32
N ARG A 145 17.55 8.74 13.41
CA ARG A 145 17.03 8.26 14.70
C ARG A 145 16.07 9.30 15.27
N ASP A 146 14.92 8.87 15.78
CA ASP A 146 13.86 9.71 16.33
C ASP A 146 13.30 9.06 17.62
N ASN A 147 14.17 8.93 18.63
CA ASN A 147 13.78 8.47 19.96
C ASN A 147 13.88 9.62 20.98
N ILE A 148 13.65 10.86 20.53
CA ILE A 148 13.57 12.02 21.41
C ILE A 148 12.14 12.05 21.93
N PHE A 149 12.01 11.90 23.25
CA PHE A 149 10.74 11.99 23.94
C PHE A 149 10.42 13.46 24.27
N GLY A 150 9.16 13.82 24.21
CA GLY A 150 8.72 15.19 24.39
C GLY A 150 7.39 15.32 25.10
N SER A 151 6.81 16.51 25.05
CA SER A 151 5.48 16.78 25.56
C SER A 151 4.38 16.29 24.60
N LEU A 152 3.13 16.25 25.09
CA LEU A 152 1.97 15.94 24.28
C LEU A 152 1.77 16.95 23.13
N GLU A 153 2.07 18.23 23.37
CA GLU A 153 2.00 19.30 22.37
C GLU A 153 3.02 19.10 21.26
N GLU A 154 4.25 18.77 21.62
CA GLU A 154 5.31 18.46 20.65
C GLU A 154 4.95 17.24 19.78
N ASP A 155 4.36 16.19 20.40
CA ASP A 155 3.88 15.02 19.64
C ASP A 155 2.76 15.41 18.67
N ALA A 156 1.86 16.32 19.05
CA ALA A 156 0.80 16.82 18.19
C ALA A 156 1.35 17.66 17.03
N ALA A 157 2.28 18.55 17.30
CA ALA A 157 2.86 19.46 16.30
C ALA A 157 3.64 18.73 15.19
N ARG A 158 4.26 17.60 15.50
CA ARG A 158 5.03 16.81 14.52
C ARG A 158 4.20 15.86 13.66
N ARG A 159 2.91 15.66 13.95
CA ARG A 159 2.01 14.83 13.12
C ARG A 159 1.81 15.44 11.74
N ASP A 160 1.24 14.66 10.82
CA ASP A 160 1.07 15.09 9.42
C ASP A 160 -0.12 16.06 9.24
N PHE A 161 -1.31 15.61 9.60
CA PHE A 161 -2.56 16.35 9.36
C PHE A 161 -3.30 16.64 10.66
N THR A 162 -3.99 17.78 10.71
CA THR A 162 -4.80 18.20 11.85
C THR A 162 -5.79 17.13 12.29
N ALA A 163 -6.45 16.49 11.32
CA ALA A 163 -7.38 15.39 11.54
C ALA A 163 -6.74 14.14 12.19
N ASN A 164 -5.42 14.00 12.14
CA ASN A 164 -4.67 12.88 12.74
C ASN A 164 -3.94 13.28 14.04
N ALA A 165 -4.04 14.55 14.46
CA ALA A 165 -3.41 15.07 15.66
C ALA A 165 -4.43 15.29 16.79
N LEU A 166 -5.33 14.32 16.96
CA LEU A 166 -6.39 14.29 17.93
C LEU A 166 -6.11 13.23 18.99
N TYR A 167 -6.35 13.54 20.25
CA TYR A 167 -6.05 12.68 21.40
C TYR A 167 -7.31 12.50 22.24
N TYR A 168 -7.86 11.31 22.29
CA TYR A 168 -9.02 10.99 23.09
C TYR A 168 -8.61 10.41 24.43
N ASN A 169 -9.07 11.05 25.51
CA ASN A 169 -8.91 10.59 26.89
C ASN A 169 -10.12 9.75 27.31
N PRO A 170 -10.02 8.41 27.43
CA PRO A 170 -11.15 7.60 27.80
C PRO A 170 -11.67 7.84 29.22
N ALA A 171 -10.78 8.18 30.18
CA ALA A 171 -11.15 8.40 31.59
C ALA A 171 -11.97 9.67 31.77
N LYS A 172 -11.69 10.74 31.00
CA LYS A 172 -12.38 12.02 31.06
C LYS A 172 -13.47 12.20 30.02
N ASP A 173 -13.53 11.29 29.02
CA ASP A 173 -14.41 11.38 27.86
C ASP A 173 -14.26 12.73 27.13
N GLU A 174 -13.01 13.09 26.85
CA GLU A 174 -12.66 14.36 26.19
C GLU A 174 -11.67 14.13 25.06
N VAL A 175 -11.76 14.95 24.00
CA VAL A 175 -10.78 15.02 22.92
C VAL A 175 -9.91 16.26 23.14
N LEU A 176 -8.59 16.08 23.14
CA LEU A 176 -7.62 17.17 23.12
C LEU A 176 -7.25 17.47 21.66
N ASP A 177 -7.42 18.72 21.26
CA ASP A 177 -7.21 19.23 19.91
C ASP A 177 -6.30 20.47 19.94
N PHE A 178 -5.08 20.33 19.40
CA PHE A 178 -4.07 21.39 19.36
C PHE A 178 -4.12 22.23 18.07
N HIS A 179 -4.73 21.67 17.00
CA HIS A 179 -4.61 22.21 15.64
C HIS A 179 -5.96 22.41 14.94
N ASN A 180 -7.06 22.52 15.67
CA ASN A 180 -8.42 22.60 15.14
C ASN A 180 -8.85 21.39 14.29
N GLY A 181 -8.27 20.20 14.54
CA GLY A 181 -8.53 18.99 13.79
C GLY A 181 -9.98 18.52 13.83
N VAL A 182 -10.71 18.74 14.94
CA VAL A 182 -12.14 18.41 15.04
C VAL A 182 -12.96 19.28 14.08
N ALA A 183 -12.64 20.56 13.96
CA ALA A 183 -13.30 21.45 13.00
C ALA A 183 -13.03 21.01 11.55
N ASP A 184 -11.78 20.66 11.23
CA ASP A 184 -11.39 20.17 9.92
C ASP A 184 -12.07 18.82 9.59
N VAL A 185 -12.17 17.88 10.54
CA VAL A 185 -12.90 16.60 10.36
C VAL A 185 -14.38 16.86 10.06
N ASN A 186 -15.04 17.75 10.81
CA ASN A 186 -16.44 18.11 10.59
C ASN A 186 -16.65 18.79 9.23
N ALA A 187 -15.69 19.61 8.78
CA ALA A 187 -15.70 20.27 7.48
C ALA A 187 -15.26 19.32 6.34
N LYS A 188 -14.89 18.06 6.62
CA LYS A 188 -14.28 17.11 5.69
C LYS A 188 -13.08 17.72 4.95
N LEU A 189 -12.20 18.37 5.69
CA LEU A 189 -11.01 19.04 5.19
C LEU A 189 -9.75 18.36 5.73
N LEU A 190 -8.83 18.02 4.83
CA LEU A 190 -7.52 17.45 5.17
C LEU A 190 -6.47 18.57 5.11
N ARG A 191 -6.01 19.02 6.26
CA ARG A 191 -5.05 20.13 6.42
C ARG A 191 -3.74 19.63 6.99
N MET A 192 -2.61 20.05 6.41
CA MET A 192 -1.26 19.84 6.95
C MET A 192 -1.04 20.69 8.19
N ILE A 193 -0.37 20.14 9.19
CA ILE A 193 0.11 20.89 10.35
C ILE A 193 1.40 21.62 9.99
N GLY A 194 1.49 22.91 10.29
CA GLY A 194 2.64 23.76 9.95
C GLY A 194 2.68 24.15 8.47
N ASN A 195 3.84 24.55 7.98
CA ASN A 195 4.02 24.97 6.59
C ASN A 195 4.05 23.75 5.64
N PRO A 196 3.09 23.59 4.72
CA PRO A 196 3.01 22.39 3.88
C PRO A 196 4.25 22.17 3.00
N THR A 197 4.88 23.24 2.47
CA THR A 197 6.09 23.13 1.66
C THR A 197 7.23 22.51 2.45
N THR A 198 7.51 23.03 3.64
CA THR A 198 8.54 22.51 4.54
C THR A 198 8.23 21.07 4.95
N ARG A 199 6.98 20.79 5.30
CA ARG A 199 6.54 19.46 5.73
C ARG A 199 6.66 18.40 4.63
N TYR A 200 6.43 18.75 3.36
CA TYR A 200 6.67 17.85 2.22
C TYR A 200 8.15 17.66 1.92
N GLN A 201 8.99 18.70 2.11
CA GLN A 201 10.44 18.58 1.98
C GLN A 201 11.04 17.67 3.06
N GLU A 202 10.56 17.74 4.31
CA GLU A 202 10.95 16.84 5.40
C GLU A 202 10.59 15.36 5.11
N ASP A 203 9.39 15.13 4.58
CA ASP A 203 8.89 13.79 4.26
C ASP A 203 7.94 13.82 3.06
N PRO A 204 8.47 13.60 1.83
CA PRO A 204 7.68 13.63 0.60
C PRO A 204 6.54 12.61 0.56
N VAL A 205 6.63 11.50 1.33
CA VAL A 205 5.55 10.51 1.43
C VAL A 205 4.24 11.12 1.95
N ARG A 206 4.30 12.25 2.66
CA ARG A 206 3.09 12.97 3.11
C ARG A 206 2.21 13.41 1.95
N MET A 207 2.75 13.66 0.73
CA MET A 207 1.95 13.94 -0.46
C MET A 207 1.06 12.75 -0.83
N LEU A 208 1.62 11.53 -0.83
CA LEU A 208 0.87 10.31 -1.08
C LEU A 208 -0.17 10.03 0.01
N ARG A 209 0.20 10.30 1.27
CA ARG A 209 -0.71 10.17 2.40
C ARG A 209 -1.88 11.15 2.31
N ALA A 210 -1.65 12.39 1.85
CA ALA A 210 -2.70 13.38 1.62
C ALA A 210 -3.72 12.86 0.59
N VAL A 211 -3.25 12.39 -0.55
CA VAL A 211 -4.10 11.84 -1.61
C VAL A 211 -4.87 10.60 -1.13
N ARG A 212 -4.18 9.65 -0.51
CA ARG A 212 -4.80 8.43 0.02
C ARG A 212 -5.88 8.71 1.07
N LEU A 213 -5.61 9.60 2.02
CA LEU A 213 -6.58 9.93 3.06
C LEU A 213 -7.75 10.74 2.49
N SER A 214 -7.50 11.64 1.55
CA SER A 214 -8.54 12.37 0.83
C SER A 214 -9.50 11.40 0.13
N ALA A 215 -8.99 10.46 -0.64
CA ALA A 215 -9.79 9.45 -1.34
C ALA A 215 -10.55 8.53 -0.36
N LYS A 216 -9.83 7.94 0.62
CA LYS A 216 -10.41 7.00 1.59
C LYS A 216 -11.51 7.61 2.45
N LEU A 217 -11.39 8.88 2.84
CA LEU A 217 -12.28 9.53 3.80
C LEU A 217 -13.30 10.47 3.13
N GLY A 218 -13.22 10.65 1.81
CA GLY A 218 -14.02 11.63 1.09
C GLY A 218 -13.79 13.07 1.60
N MET A 219 -12.54 13.37 2.05
CA MET A 219 -12.14 14.69 2.54
C MET A 219 -11.44 15.46 1.44
N LYS A 220 -11.70 16.76 1.33
CA LYS A 220 -10.96 17.64 0.41
C LYS A 220 -9.62 18.04 1.01
N ILE A 221 -8.57 18.02 0.20
CA ILE A 221 -7.27 18.57 0.63
C ILE A 221 -7.41 20.09 0.73
N ALA A 222 -6.98 20.68 1.85
CA ALA A 222 -7.01 22.12 2.04
C ALA A 222 -6.14 22.82 0.97
N PRO A 223 -6.57 23.99 0.42
CA PRO A 223 -5.86 24.65 -0.67
C PRO A 223 -4.36 24.88 -0.39
N ASP A 224 -4.02 25.33 0.81
CA ASP A 224 -2.62 25.56 1.21
C ASP A 224 -1.81 24.26 1.28
N THR A 225 -2.47 23.16 1.68
CA THR A 225 -1.88 21.81 1.72
C THR A 225 -1.69 21.25 0.31
N GLN A 226 -2.60 21.55 -0.62
CA GLN A 226 -2.59 21.06 -1.98
C GLN A 226 -1.59 21.79 -2.87
N ALA A 227 -1.50 23.13 -2.76
CA ALA A 227 -0.78 23.99 -3.68
C ALA A 227 0.71 23.61 -3.90
N PRO A 228 1.48 23.14 -2.89
CA PRO A 228 2.88 22.77 -3.11
C PRO A 228 3.06 21.40 -3.78
N ILE A 229 2.06 20.51 -3.80
CA ILE A 229 2.21 19.11 -4.21
C ILE A 229 2.82 19.01 -5.63
N ALA A 230 2.21 19.65 -6.62
CA ALA A 230 2.67 19.57 -8.00
C ALA A 230 4.10 20.09 -8.22
N LYS A 231 4.56 21.00 -7.36
CA LYS A 231 5.93 21.57 -7.44
C LYS A 231 6.99 20.70 -6.76
N LEU A 232 6.58 19.81 -5.88
CA LEU A 232 7.47 19.01 -5.03
C LEU A 232 7.41 17.52 -5.36
N VAL A 233 6.70 17.13 -6.42
CA VAL A 233 6.54 15.73 -6.83
C VAL A 233 7.88 15.02 -7.03
N ASP A 234 8.89 15.70 -7.57
CA ASP A 234 10.21 15.14 -7.84
C ASP A 234 10.92 14.63 -6.57
N LEU A 235 10.59 15.18 -5.39
CA LEU A 235 11.15 14.72 -4.12
C LEU A 235 10.77 13.27 -3.78
N LEU A 236 9.75 12.71 -4.43
CA LEU A 236 9.38 11.30 -4.25
C LEU A 236 10.45 10.35 -4.79
N GLN A 237 11.31 10.80 -5.72
CA GLN A 237 12.42 10.01 -6.25
C GLN A 237 13.50 9.73 -5.19
N ASP A 238 13.61 10.61 -4.19
CA ASP A 238 14.57 10.47 -3.08
C ASP A 238 14.04 9.59 -1.94
N VAL A 239 12.77 9.17 -2.01
CA VAL A 239 12.17 8.31 -0.99
C VAL A 239 12.64 6.87 -1.16
N PRO A 240 13.05 6.16 -0.09
CA PRO A 240 13.38 4.76 -0.19
C PRO A 240 12.26 3.92 -0.79
N ALA A 241 12.61 3.07 -1.76
CA ALA A 241 11.68 2.20 -2.47
C ALA A 241 10.78 1.36 -1.54
N SER A 242 11.30 0.93 -0.37
CA SER A 242 10.51 0.19 0.63
C SER A 242 9.39 1.05 1.25
N ARG A 243 9.64 2.33 1.51
CA ARG A 243 8.61 3.24 2.04
C ARG A 243 7.54 3.56 1.00
N LEU A 244 7.95 3.75 -0.25
CA LEU A 244 7.01 3.93 -1.37
C LEU A 244 6.14 2.69 -1.53
N PHE A 245 6.74 1.49 -1.47
CA PHE A 245 6.02 0.23 -1.54
C PHE A 245 4.97 0.09 -0.43
N ASP A 246 5.32 0.39 0.81
CA ASP A 246 4.40 0.30 1.94
C ASP A 246 3.21 1.28 1.79
N GLU A 247 3.47 2.51 1.31
CA GLU A 247 2.40 3.48 1.12
C GLU A 247 1.53 3.13 -0.09
N MET A 248 2.11 2.58 -1.16
CA MET A 248 1.37 2.07 -2.32
C MET A 248 0.46 0.89 -1.95
N LEU A 249 0.94 -0.03 -1.09
CA LEU A 249 0.09 -1.10 -0.56
C LEU A 249 -1.11 -0.55 0.21
N LYS A 250 -0.89 0.44 1.08
CA LYS A 250 -1.97 1.09 1.83
C LYS A 250 -2.96 1.81 0.92
N LEU A 251 -2.48 2.41 -0.17
CA LEU A 251 -3.29 3.11 -1.15
C LEU A 251 -4.19 2.13 -1.90
N PHE A 252 -3.62 1.08 -2.49
CA PHE A 252 -4.34 0.12 -3.31
C PHE A 252 -5.20 -0.88 -2.52
N LEU A 253 -4.90 -1.11 -1.25
CA LEU A 253 -5.65 -2.03 -0.39
C LEU A 253 -6.52 -1.31 0.65
N SER A 254 -6.90 -0.06 0.35
CA SER A 254 -7.77 0.75 1.22
C SER A 254 -9.25 0.48 1.04
N GLY A 255 -9.67 -0.16 -0.06
CA GLY A 255 -11.06 -0.23 -0.51
C GLY A 255 -11.52 1.02 -1.27
N HIS A 256 -10.55 1.90 -1.66
CA HIS A 256 -10.74 3.14 -2.42
C HIS A 256 -9.58 3.34 -3.40
N ALA A 257 -9.12 2.26 -4.04
CA ALA A 257 -7.97 2.30 -4.92
C ALA A 257 -8.26 3.08 -6.21
N VAL A 258 -9.47 2.95 -6.77
CA VAL A 258 -9.90 3.68 -7.96
C VAL A 258 -9.87 5.18 -7.71
N GLU A 259 -10.49 5.65 -6.62
CA GLU A 259 -10.50 7.06 -6.23
C GLU A 259 -9.09 7.56 -5.94
N SER A 260 -8.27 6.72 -5.32
CA SER A 260 -6.87 7.05 -5.01
C SER A 260 -6.03 7.25 -6.26
N VAL A 261 -6.17 6.39 -7.28
CA VAL A 261 -5.46 6.56 -8.56
C VAL A 261 -5.93 7.81 -9.29
N ASN A 262 -7.24 8.08 -9.32
CA ASN A 262 -7.78 9.29 -9.92
C ASN A 262 -7.26 10.56 -9.20
N ALA A 263 -7.18 10.51 -7.87
CA ALA A 263 -6.64 11.62 -7.09
C ALA A 263 -5.12 11.79 -7.28
N LEU A 264 -4.33 10.71 -7.43
CA LEU A 264 -2.92 10.78 -7.80
C LEU A 264 -2.74 11.47 -9.17
N ARG A 265 -3.56 11.09 -10.16
CA ARG A 265 -3.55 11.73 -11.50
C ARG A 265 -3.87 13.22 -11.44
N ALA A 266 -4.91 13.58 -10.71
CA ALA A 266 -5.32 14.98 -10.55
C ALA A 266 -4.25 15.86 -9.87
N GLN A 267 -3.36 15.26 -9.08
CA GLN A 267 -2.24 15.95 -8.41
C GLN A 267 -0.90 15.75 -9.12
N HIS A 268 -0.86 15.13 -10.30
CA HIS A 268 0.36 14.78 -11.05
C HIS A 268 1.36 13.90 -10.25
N LEU A 269 0.89 13.20 -9.21
CA LEU A 269 1.71 12.34 -8.36
C LEU A 269 1.96 10.94 -8.94
N HIS A 270 1.29 10.56 -10.02
CA HIS A 270 1.48 9.27 -10.69
C HIS A 270 2.80 9.20 -11.42
N HIS A 271 3.29 10.34 -11.97
CA HIS A 271 4.57 10.42 -12.67
C HIS A 271 5.74 10.09 -11.73
N GLY A 272 6.53 9.10 -12.11
CA GLY A 272 7.74 8.69 -11.38
C GLY A 272 7.55 7.81 -10.16
N LEU A 273 6.32 7.64 -9.64
CA LEU A 273 6.03 6.72 -8.54
C LEU A 273 5.97 5.28 -8.99
N LEU A 274 5.25 5.08 -10.06
CA LEU A 274 5.11 3.83 -10.77
C LEU A 274 5.19 4.19 -12.26
N PRO A 275 6.38 4.18 -12.87
CA PRO A 275 6.55 4.49 -14.29
C PRO A 275 5.61 3.68 -15.18
N MET A 276 5.25 2.48 -14.70
CA MET A 276 4.28 1.61 -15.35
C MET A 276 2.85 2.17 -15.34
N LEU A 277 2.45 2.91 -14.30
CA LEU A 277 1.11 3.54 -14.28
C LEU A 277 1.02 4.60 -15.36
N ASP A 278 2.10 5.34 -15.62
CA ASP A 278 2.12 6.34 -16.70
C ASP A 278 1.91 5.67 -18.05
N VAL A 279 2.71 4.63 -18.36
CA VAL A 279 2.61 3.91 -19.64
C VAL A 279 1.28 3.18 -19.79
N VAL A 280 0.79 2.55 -18.72
CA VAL A 280 -0.44 1.75 -18.75
C VAL A 280 -1.70 2.62 -18.78
N LEU A 281 -1.71 3.73 -18.03
CA LEU A 281 -2.87 4.63 -17.99
C LEU A 281 -2.97 5.53 -19.24
N GLU A 282 -1.92 5.64 -20.05
CA GLU A 282 -1.94 6.31 -21.34
C GLU A 282 -2.45 5.41 -22.48
N GLN A 283 -2.49 4.09 -22.27
CA GLN A 283 -3.00 3.13 -23.24
C GLN A 283 -4.45 2.74 -22.91
N PRO A 284 -5.44 2.92 -23.81
CA PRO A 284 -6.85 2.67 -23.50
C PRO A 284 -7.16 1.27 -22.97
N LEU A 285 -6.52 0.23 -23.53
CA LEU A 285 -6.70 -1.15 -23.05
C LEU A 285 -6.01 -1.37 -21.70
N GLY A 286 -4.85 -0.76 -21.49
CA GLY A 286 -4.12 -0.83 -20.22
C GLY A 286 -4.86 -0.14 -19.10
N GLU A 287 -5.37 1.07 -19.34
CA GLU A 287 -6.18 1.81 -18.37
C GLU A 287 -7.42 0.99 -17.98
N ARG A 288 -8.17 0.48 -18.95
CA ARG A 288 -9.37 -0.31 -18.69
C ARG A 288 -9.06 -1.55 -17.85
N PHE A 289 -7.99 -2.28 -18.18
CA PHE A 289 -7.57 -3.47 -17.44
C PHE A 289 -7.22 -3.15 -15.98
N VAL A 290 -6.39 -2.13 -15.76
CA VAL A 290 -5.97 -1.72 -14.41
C VAL A 290 -7.16 -1.21 -13.60
N MET A 291 -8.02 -0.35 -14.17
CA MET A 291 -9.16 0.20 -13.46
C MET A 291 -10.19 -0.88 -13.07
N LEU A 292 -10.41 -1.88 -13.92
CA LEU A 292 -11.23 -3.06 -13.58
C LEU A 292 -10.61 -3.85 -12.41
N ALA A 293 -9.30 -4.10 -12.44
CA ALA A 293 -8.61 -4.81 -11.37
C ALA A 293 -8.68 -4.06 -10.02
N LEU A 294 -8.51 -2.74 -10.04
CA LEU A 294 -8.65 -1.89 -8.85
C LEU A 294 -10.07 -1.90 -8.31
N LYS A 295 -11.07 -1.76 -9.18
CA LYS A 295 -12.48 -1.84 -8.81
C LYS A 295 -12.83 -3.18 -8.16
N ASN A 296 -12.43 -4.30 -8.78
CA ASN A 296 -12.66 -5.63 -8.21
C ASN A 296 -11.94 -5.80 -6.86
N THR A 297 -10.77 -5.17 -6.69
CA THR A 297 -10.05 -5.16 -5.41
C THR A 297 -10.81 -4.36 -4.35
N ASP A 298 -11.32 -3.18 -4.69
CA ASP A 298 -12.12 -2.34 -3.79
C ASP A 298 -13.41 -3.05 -3.38
N ASP A 299 -14.14 -3.65 -4.33
CA ASP A 299 -15.37 -4.40 -4.07
C ASP A 299 -15.13 -5.57 -3.10
N ARG A 300 -14.00 -6.30 -3.26
CA ARG A 300 -13.63 -7.39 -2.34
C ARG A 300 -13.34 -6.89 -0.93
N ILE A 301 -12.56 -5.82 -0.82
CA ILE A 301 -12.19 -5.25 0.48
C ILE A 301 -13.42 -4.70 1.20
N ASN A 302 -14.30 -4.00 0.49
CA ASN A 302 -15.54 -3.44 1.03
C ASN A 302 -16.54 -4.53 1.45
N GLN A 303 -16.45 -5.74 0.87
CA GLN A 303 -17.17 -6.94 1.32
C GLN A 303 -16.48 -7.68 2.49
N GLY A 304 -15.41 -7.13 3.08
CA GLY A 304 -14.64 -7.75 4.15
C GLY A 304 -13.77 -8.95 3.71
N LYS A 305 -13.57 -9.13 2.40
CA LYS A 305 -12.73 -10.21 1.84
C LYS A 305 -11.28 -9.74 1.74
N SER A 306 -10.34 -10.66 1.95
CA SER A 306 -8.91 -10.37 1.75
C SER A 306 -8.59 -10.17 0.27
N SER A 307 -7.68 -9.24 -0.02
CA SER A 307 -7.08 -9.07 -1.34
C SER A 307 -5.60 -9.44 -1.31
N ASN A 308 -5.10 -10.02 -2.41
CA ASN A 308 -3.72 -10.48 -2.51
C ASN A 308 -2.87 -9.42 -3.23
N PRO A 309 -1.86 -8.83 -2.56
CA PRO A 309 -0.97 -7.87 -3.20
C PRO A 309 -0.29 -8.38 -4.48
N SER A 310 0.06 -9.69 -4.52
CA SER A 310 0.69 -10.27 -5.71
C SER A 310 -0.21 -10.21 -6.94
N PHE A 311 -1.52 -10.43 -6.77
CA PHE A 311 -2.48 -10.33 -7.86
C PHE A 311 -2.54 -8.90 -8.39
N LEU A 312 -2.62 -7.94 -7.48
CA LEU A 312 -2.68 -6.53 -7.84
C LEU A 312 -1.43 -6.05 -8.58
N PHE A 313 -0.23 -6.37 -8.06
CA PHE A 313 1.01 -6.03 -8.77
C PHE A 313 1.16 -6.79 -10.10
N ALA A 314 0.65 -8.03 -10.19
CA ALA A 314 0.61 -8.73 -11.46
C ALA A 314 -0.27 -8.01 -12.49
N THR A 315 -1.39 -7.42 -12.08
CA THR A 315 -2.24 -6.64 -12.99
C THR A 315 -1.60 -5.31 -13.39
N LEU A 316 -1.00 -4.59 -12.45
CA LEU A 316 -0.34 -3.31 -12.72
C LEU A 316 0.83 -3.44 -13.71
N LEU A 317 1.59 -4.55 -13.65
CA LEU A 317 2.78 -4.80 -14.47
C LEU A 317 2.51 -5.57 -15.76
N TRP A 318 1.28 -6.02 -15.99
CA TRP A 318 0.98 -6.94 -17.10
C TRP A 318 1.29 -6.38 -18.48
N HIS A 319 0.95 -5.13 -18.74
CA HIS A 319 1.15 -4.53 -20.06
C HIS A 319 2.62 -4.32 -20.39
N GLU A 320 3.46 -4.03 -19.40
CA GLU A 320 4.91 -4.01 -19.59
C GLU A 320 5.46 -5.40 -19.90
N VAL A 321 4.98 -6.43 -19.17
CA VAL A 321 5.33 -7.82 -19.46
C VAL A 321 4.89 -8.22 -20.86
N LEU A 322 3.69 -7.81 -21.31
CA LEU A 322 3.23 -8.07 -22.68
C LEU A 322 4.12 -7.43 -23.72
N THR A 323 4.49 -6.18 -23.54
CA THR A 323 5.35 -5.43 -24.47
C THR A 323 6.73 -6.09 -24.58
N ALA A 324 7.36 -6.35 -23.43
CA ALA A 324 8.64 -7.04 -23.39
C ALA A 324 8.54 -8.46 -23.97
N TRP A 325 7.46 -9.19 -23.71
CA TRP A 325 7.23 -10.51 -24.26
C TRP A 325 7.13 -10.50 -25.79
N GLN A 326 6.44 -9.55 -26.38
CA GLN A 326 6.39 -9.39 -27.84
C GLN A 326 7.78 -9.18 -28.44
N THR A 327 8.61 -8.37 -27.78
CA THR A 327 10.00 -8.15 -28.22
C THR A 327 10.80 -9.45 -28.16
N TYR A 328 10.79 -10.15 -27.04
CA TYR A 328 11.57 -11.38 -26.85
C TYR A 328 11.08 -12.57 -27.70
N LYS A 329 9.84 -12.59 -28.17
CA LYS A 329 9.36 -13.62 -29.12
C LYS A 329 10.11 -13.64 -30.44
N ASN A 330 10.78 -12.55 -30.80
CA ASN A 330 11.64 -12.50 -32.00
C ASN A 330 12.99 -13.22 -31.78
N GLU A 331 13.39 -13.43 -30.53
CA GLU A 331 14.70 -13.96 -30.15
C GLU A 331 14.62 -15.35 -29.51
N ALA A 332 13.49 -15.72 -28.92
CA ALA A 332 13.30 -16.96 -28.19
C ALA A 332 11.91 -17.58 -28.38
N PRO A 333 11.75 -18.91 -28.15
CA PRO A 333 10.43 -19.54 -28.12
C PRO A 333 9.47 -18.87 -27.13
N PRO A 334 8.14 -18.93 -27.37
CA PRO A 334 7.18 -18.11 -26.65
C PRO A 334 7.23 -18.22 -25.10
N ILE A 335 7.45 -19.40 -24.54
CA ILE A 335 7.49 -19.58 -23.09
C ILE A 335 8.81 -19.07 -22.49
N PRO A 336 10.01 -19.43 -22.98
CA PRO A 336 11.26 -18.78 -22.56
C PRO A 336 11.21 -17.25 -22.69
N ALA A 337 10.72 -16.72 -23.80
CA ALA A 337 10.54 -15.28 -24.03
C ALA A 337 9.67 -14.62 -22.95
N LEU A 338 8.59 -15.28 -22.51
CA LEU A 338 7.75 -14.78 -21.42
C LEU A 338 8.53 -14.69 -20.09
N TYR A 339 9.34 -15.71 -19.77
CA TYR A 339 10.16 -15.68 -18.56
C TYR A 339 11.24 -14.59 -18.60
N MET A 340 11.83 -14.31 -19.78
CA MET A 340 12.76 -13.20 -19.98
C MET A 340 12.05 -11.86 -19.69
N ALA A 341 10.90 -11.63 -20.30
CA ALA A 341 10.09 -10.44 -20.09
C ALA A 341 9.70 -10.23 -18.61
N MET A 342 9.23 -11.28 -17.93
CA MET A 342 8.88 -11.22 -16.52
C MET A 342 10.08 -10.82 -15.64
N ASN A 343 11.26 -11.35 -15.94
CA ASN A 343 12.47 -11.07 -15.15
C ASN A 343 12.94 -9.62 -15.36
N GLU A 344 12.93 -9.15 -16.61
CA GLU A 344 13.29 -7.77 -16.95
C GLU A 344 12.37 -6.76 -16.26
N VAL A 345 11.05 -6.93 -16.40
CA VAL A 345 10.07 -6.02 -15.82
C VAL A 345 10.18 -5.98 -14.30
N ILE A 346 10.32 -7.14 -13.63
CA ILE A 346 10.51 -7.18 -12.17
C ILE A 346 11.82 -6.51 -11.76
N ALA A 347 12.90 -6.71 -12.50
CA ALA A 347 14.20 -6.09 -12.19
C ALA A 347 14.15 -4.56 -12.34
N SER A 348 13.56 -4.06 -13.43
CA SER A 348 13.36 -2.62 -13.66
C SER A 348 12.52 -1.98 -12.56
N GLN A 349 11.49 -2.67 -12.07
CA GLN A 349 10.65 -2.14 -11.00
C GLN A 349 11.31 -2.18 -9.62
N ALA A 350 12.24 -3.10 -9.37
CA ALA A 350 12.94 -3.22 -8.10
C ALA A 350 13.78 -1.97 -7.77
N GLU A 351 14.23 -1.22 -8.78
CA GLU A 351 14.99 0.02 -8.61
C GLU A 351 14.12 1.14 -8.01
N LYS A 352 12.82 1.17 -8.31
CA LYS A 352 11.89 2.23 -7.90
C LYS A 352 10.92 1.80 -6.80
N LEU A 353 10.50 0.54 -6.81
CA LEU A 353 9.55 -0.02 -5.86
C LEU A 353 10.04 -1.39 -5.39
N ALA A 354 10.44 -1.50 -4.12
CA ALA A 354 10.98 -2.73 -3.55
C ALA A 354 9.91 -3.80 -3.36
N ILE A 355 9.42 -4.39 -4.47
CA ILE A 355 8.44 -5.48 -4.42
C ILE A 355 9.12 -6.71 -3.81
N HIS A 356 8.63 -7.15 -2.64
CA HIS A 356 9.23 -8.31 -1.96
C HIS A 356 9.14 -9.60 -2.79
N ASN A 357 10.17 -10.43 -2.74
CA ASN A 357 10.26 -11.70 -3.48
C ASN A 357 9.06 -12.64 -3.26
N ARG A 358 8.44 -12.61 -2.07
CA ARG A 358 7.20 -13.39 -1.80
C ARG A 358 6.04 -13.04 -2.75
N TYR A 359 5.99 -11.79 -3.25
CA TYR A 359 4.96 -11.35 -4.20
C TYR A 359 5.35 -11.68 -5.64
N THR A 360 6.62 -11.47 -6.01
CA THR A 360 7.08 -11.67 -7.39
C THR A 360 6.99 -13.12 -7.84
N ALA A 361 7.20 -14.09 -6.95
CA ALA A 361 7.01 -15.50 -7.26
C ALA A 361 5.55 -15.81 -7.70
N THR A 362 4.56 -15.34 -6.92
CA THR A 362 3.14 -15.51 -7.26
C THR A 362 2.74 -14.74 -8.52
N MET A 363 3.30 -13.54 -8.74
CA MET A 363 3.08 -12.77 -9.98
C MET A 363 3.52 -13.58 -11.21
N LYS A 364 4.74 -14.14 -11.17
CA LYS A 364 5.25 -15.00 -12.25
C LYS A 364 4.38 -16.23 -12.51
N GLU A 365 3.87 -16.88 -11.46
CA GLU A 365 2.94 -18.01 -11.59
C GLU A 365 1.64 -17.59 -12.29
N ILE A 366 1.06 -16.44 -11.97
CA ILE A 366 -0.16 -15.90 -12.60
C ILE A 366 0.09 -15.63 -14.08
N TRP A 367 1.19 -14.94 -14.42
CA TRP A 367 1.56 -14.62 -15.80
C TRP A 367 1.88 -15.87 -16.64
N ALA A 368 2.64 -16.82 -16.07
CA ALA A 368 2.99 -18.07 -16.76
C ALA A 368 1.78 -18.96 -17.07
N MET A 369 0.68 -18.81 -16.35
CA MET A 369 -0.57 -19.50 -16.64
C MET A 369 -1.30 -18.92 -17.85
N GLN A 370 -1.11 -17.64 -18.20
CA GLN A 370 -1.92 -16.98 -19.21
C GLN A 370 -1.86 -17.67 -20.58
N PRO A 371 -0.71 -18.00 -21.18
CA PRO A 371 -0.67 -18.72 -22.45
C PRO A 371 -1.20 -20.16 -22.33
N ARG A 372 -1.31 -20.72 -21.13
CA ARG A 372 -1.87 -22.07 -20.93
C ARG A 372 -3.40 -22.10 -21.04
N PHE A 373 -4.07 -20.98 -20.77
CA PHE A 373 -5.52 -20.86 -20.93
C PHE A 373 -5.97 -20.95 -22.40
N GLU A 374 -5.10 -20.64 -23.37
CA GLU A 374 -5.38 -20.82 -24.78
C GLU A 374 -5.41 -22.31 -25.20
N GLN A 375 -4.85 -23.20 -24.37
CA GLN A 375 -4.69 -24.61 -24.67
C GLN A 375 -5.87 -25.44 -24.15
N ARG A 376 -6.97 -25.51 -24.93
CA ARG A 376 -8.23 -26.14 -24.55
C ARG A 376 -8.35 -27.63 -25.00
N ALA A 377 -7.24 -28.31 -25.32
CA ALA A 377 -7.24 -29.65 -25.83
C ALA A 377 -6.54 -30.68 -24.91
N GLY A 378 -6.98 -31.92 -24.93
CA GLY A 378 -6.38 -33.04 -24.23
C GLY A 378 -6.38 -32.91 -22.71
N LYS A 379 -5.27 -33.29 -22.06
CA LYS A 379 -5.14 -33.28 -20.58
C LYS A 379 -4.75 -31.89 -19.98
N ARG A 380 -4.40 -30.92 -20.83
CA ARG A 380 -3.88 -29.61 -20.40
C ARG A 380 -4.87 -28.80 -19.54
N PRO A 381 -6.16 -28.70 -19.92
CA PRO A 381 -7.13 -27.98 -19.10
C PRO A 381 -7.31 -28.58 -17.70
N PHE A 382 -7.33 -29.91 -17.59
CA PHE A 382 -7.44 -30.59 -16.30
C PHE A 382 -6.22 -30.31 -15.41
N SER A 383 -5.01 -30.36 -15.98
CA SER A 383 -3.79 -30.02 -15.25
C SER A 383 -3.76 -28.56 -14.78
N LEU A 384 -4.39 -27.64 -15.53
CA LEU A 384 -4.46 -26.25 -15.14
C LEU A 384 -5.48 -26.03 -13.99
N LEU A 385 -6.64 -26.72 -14.02
CA LEU A 385 -7.64 -26.68 -12.95
C LEU A 385 -7.08 -27.10 -11.59
N THR A 386 -6.15 -28.06 -11.56
CA THR A 386 -5.54 -28.55 -10.31
C THR A 386 -4.37 -27.70 -9.83
N HIS A 387 -4.01 -26.64 -10.55
CA HIS A 387 -2.89 -25.79 -10.17
C HIS A 387 -3.24 -24.98 -8.89
N PRO A 388 -2.37 -24.90 -7.88
CA PRO A 388 -2.65 -24.19 -6.62
C PRO A 388 -3.03 -22.72 -6.80
N ARG A 389 -2.55 -22.09 -7.88
CA ARG A 389 -2.86 -20.69 -8.22
C ARG A 389 -3.91 -20.57 -9.33
N TYR A 390 -4.62 -21.67 -9.67
CA TYR A 390 -5.63 -21.64 -10.74
C TYR A 390 -6.62 -20.49 -10.57
N ARG A 391 -7.18 -20.32 -9.36
CA ARG A 391 -8.16 -19.26 -9.10
C ARG A 391 -7.63 -17.87 -9.45
N ALA A 392 -6.42 -17.54 -9.02
CA ALA A 392 -5.81 -16.26 -9.31
C ALA A 392 -5.51 -16.09 -10.81
N GLY A 393 -4.98 -17.13 -11.48
CA GLY A 393 -4.75 -17.11 -12.91
C GLY A 393 -6.03 -16.98 -13.74
N TYR A 394 -7.12 -17.63 -13.30
CA TYR A 394 -8.43 -17.54 -13.92
C TYR A 394 -9.08 -16.17 -13.73
N ASP A 395 -9.06 -15.61 -12.52
CA ASP A 395 -9.57 -14.25 -12.26
C ASP A 395 -8.80 -13.22 -13.11
N PHE A 396 -7.49 -13.45 -13.32
CA PHE A 396 -6.66 -12.63 -14.19
C PHE A 396 -7.05 -12.78 -15.67
N LEU A 397 -7.34 -14.01 -16.14
CA LEU A 397 -7.86 -14.24 -17.48
C LEU A 397 -9.18 -13.51 -17.70
N LEU A 398 -10.12 -13.58 -16.75
CA LEU A 398 -11.39 -12.86 -16.87
C LEU A 398 -11.20 -11.36 -17.01
N LEU A 399 -10.27 -10.76 -16.24
CA LEU A 399 -9.94 -9.34 -16.40
C LEU A 399 -9.42 -9.01 -17.80
N ARG A 400 -8.59 -9.88 -18.41
CA ARG A 400 -8.08 -9.73 -19.77
C ARG A 400 -9.22 -9.81 -20.81
N CYS A 401 -10.19 -10.67 -20.59
CA CYS A 401 -11.38 -10.75 -21.44
C CYS A 401 -12.28 -9.51 -21.28
N GLU A 402 -12.59 -9.13 -20.04
CA GLU A 402 -13.47 -7.99 -19.74
C GLU A 402 -12.84 -6.64 -20.20
N SER A 403 -11.53 -6.52 -20.18
CA SER A 403 -10.82 -5.34 -20.70
C SER A 403 -10.82 -5.27 -22.23
N GLY A 404 -11.11 -6.36 -22.91
CA GLY A 404 -11.06 -6.47 -24.38
C GLY A 404 -9.71 -6.89 -24.94
N GLU A 405 -8.76 -7.32 -24.10
CA GLU A 405 -7.46 -7.84 -24.54
C GLU A 405 -7.61 -9.24 -25.18
N LEU A 406 -8.53 -10.06 -24.66
CA LEU A 406 -8.86 -11.39 -25.16
C LEU A 406 -10.36 -11.51 -25.45
N PRO A 407 -10.77 -12.42 -26.36
CA PRO A 407 -12.17 -12.69 -26.61
C PRO A 407 -12.89 -13.19 -25.36
N MET A 408 -14.14 -12.73 -25.13
CA MET A 408 -14.96 -13.14 -23.99
C MET A 408 -15.23 -14.66 -23.98
N GLU A 409 -15.36 -15.28 -25.15
CA GLU A 409 -15.60 -16.71 -25.30
C GLU A 409 -14.52 -17.59 -24.66
N LEU A 410 -13.32 -17.06 -24.49
CA LEU A 410 -12.25 -17.77 -23.78
C LEU A 410 -12.53 -17.83 -22.27
N GLY A 411 -12.95 -16.71 -21.69
CA GLY A 411 -13.34 -16.62 -20.28
C GLY A 411 -14.58 -17.46 -19.98
N GLU A 412 -15.61 -17.34 -20.84
CA GLU A 412 -16.85 -18.12 -20.74
C GLU A 412 -16.58 -19.63 -20.81
N TRP A 413 -15.74 -20.04 -21.77
CA TRP A 413 -15.34 -21.46 -21.88
C TRP A 413 -14.69 -21.98 -20.59
N TRP A 414 -13.76 -21.23 -20.01
CA TRP A 414 -13.10 -21.65 -18.77
C TRP A 414 -14.06 -21.63 -17.57
N THR A 415 -15.01 -20.70 -17.53
CA THR A 415 -16.06 -20.65 -16.53
C THR A 415 -16.94 -21.89 -16.58
N ALA A 416 -17.41 -22.23 -17.78
CA ALA A 416 -18.21 -23.44 -18.02
C ALA A 416 -17.41 -24.72 -17.75
N PHE A 417 -16.14 -24.78 -18.18
CA PHE A 417 -15.27 -25.92 -17.98
C PHE A 417 -14.95 -26.18 -16.50
N ALA A 418 -14.75 -25.13 -15.72
CA ALA A 418 -14.51 -25.26 -14.28
C ALA A 418 -15.74 -25.78 -13.53
N ASN A 419 -16.94 -25.38 -13.93
CA ASN A 419 -18.22 -25.75 -13.33
C ASN A 419 -18.76 -27.09 -13.82
N ALA A 420 -18.33 -27.58 -15.01
CA ALA A 420 -18.74 -28.87 -15.54
C ALA A 420 -18.06 -30.03 -14.81
N GLU A 421 -18.69 -31.22 -14.81
CA GLU A 421 -18.15 -32.43 -14.21
C GLU A 421 -18.19 -33.61 -15.20
N GLY A 422 -17.36 -34.62 -14.92
CA GLY A 422 -17.37 -35.89 -15.61
C GLY A 422 -17.30 -35.81 -17.15
N GLU A 423 -18.27 -36.44 -17.80
CA GLU A 423 -18.36 -36.53 -19.28
C GLU A 423 -18.65 -35.17 -19.92
N ALA A 424 -19.47 -34.31 -19.28
CA ALA A 424 -19.77 -32.97 -19.77
C ALA A 424 -18.50 -32.13 -19.91
N ARG A 425 -17.61 -32.17 -18.92
CA ARG A 425 -16.30 -31.48 -18.96
C ARG A 425 -15.41 -32.02 -20.07
N THR A 426 -15.44 -33.34 -20.27
CA THR A 426 -14.64 -33.98 -21.33
C THR A 426 -15.15 -33.63 -22.73
N ALA A 427 -16.46 -33.52 -22.90
CA ALA A 427 -17.09 -33.15 -24.18
C ALA A 427 -16.74 -31.71 -24.63
N MET A 428 -16.44 -30.83 -23.67
CA MET A 428 -16.02 -29.44 -23.98
C MET A 428 -14.63 -29.31 -24.57
N LEU A 429 -13.80 -30.37 -24.53
CA LEU A 429 -12.43 -30.31 -25.04
C LEU A 429 -12.37 -30.11 -26.53
N GLN A 430 -11.53 -29.19 -26.99
CA GLN A 430 -11.25 -28.98 -28.40
C GLN A 430 -10.44 -30.17 -28.97
N ALA A 431 -10.58 -30.41 -30.25
CA ALA A 431 -9.75 -31.40 -30.95
C ALA A 431 -8.26 -31.00 -30.87
N ASP A 432 -7.38 -31.97 -30.57
CA ASP A 432 -5.95 -31.73 -30.50
C ASP A 432 -5.39 -31.50 -31.92
N THR A 433 -5.14 -30.23 -32.25
CA THR A 433 -4.64 -29.77 -33.55
C THR A 433 -3.11 -29.93 -33.70
N ASN A 434 -2.41 -30.55 -32.74
CA ASN A 434 -0.95 -30.63 -32.72
C ASN A 434 -0.44 -31.62 -33.81
N PRO A 435 0.18 -31.17 -34.91
CA PRO A 435 0.60 -32.03 -36.05
C PRO A 435 1.66 -33.07 -35.66
N ASN A 436 2.44 -32.81 -34.60
CA ASN A 436 3.49 -33.73 -34.15
C ASN A 436 2.97 -35.01 -33.49
N LYS A 437 1.76 -34.99 -32.87
CA LYS A 437 1.13 -36.19 -32.30
C LYS A 437 0.53 -37.08 -33.40
N ARG A 438 0.05 -36.51 -34.52
CA ARG A 438 -0.41 -37.26 -35.68
C ARG A 438 0.73 -38.05 -36.31
N ARG A 439 1.95 -37.48 -36.45
CA ARG A 439 3.14 -38.16 -36.96
C ARG A 439 3.60 -39.34 -36.10
N LYS A 440 3.59 -39.18 -34.75
CA LYS A 440 3.95 -40.27 -33.82
C LYS A 440 2.93 -41.45 -33.85
N ARG A 441 1.64 -41.16 -34.01
CA ARG A 441 0.58 -42.20 -34.07
C ARG A 441 0.60 -42.95 -35.39
N ASN A 442 0.91 -42.30 -36.51
CA ASN A 442 1.08 -42.94 -37.79
C ASN A 442 2.39 -43.78 -37.86
N ARG A 443 3.47 -43.35 -37.19
CA ARG A 443 4.72 -44.10 -37.09
C ARG A 443 4.60 -45.38 -36.26
N LYS A 444 3.68 -45.45 -35.27
CA LYS A 444 3.39 -46.69 -34.50
C LYS A 444 2.48 -47.66 -35.23
N LYS A 445 1.76 -47.23 -36.27
CA LYS A 445 0.94 -48.11 -37.09
C LYS A 445 1.69 -48.81 -38.22
N THR A 446 2.90 -48.33 -38.57
CA THR A 446 3.74 -48.89 -39.67
C THR A 446 4.82 -49.87 -39.20
N ASN A 447 4.97 -50.10 -37.88
CA ASN A 447 5.88 -51.11 -37.35
C ASN A 447 5.06 -52.27 -36.72
N LYS A 448 4.38 -53.08 -37.53
CA LYS A 448 4.11 -54.48 -37.22
C LYS A 448 5.24 -55.33 -37.81
N PRO A 449 5.84 -56.21 -37.03
CA PRO A 449 6.82 -57.13 -37.53
C PRO A 449 6.18 -58.11 -38.58
N ILE A 450 6.83 -58.30 -39.70
CA ILE A 450 6.60 -59.40 -40.55
C ILE A 450 7.45 -60.55 -39.98
N GLU A 451 6.79 -61.38 -39.15
CA GLU A 451 7.32 -62.74 -38.87
C GLU A 451 6.43 -63.72 -39.54
N ASP A 452 7.08 -64.79 -40.08
CA ASP A 452 6.60 -66.03 -40.70
C ASP A 452 6.29 -65.94 -42.16
N VAL A 453 7.35 -66.11 -42.97
CA VAL A 453 7.38 -67.05 -44.08
C VAL A 453 8.84 -67.48 -44.24
N LEU A 454 9.21 -68.65 -43.68
CA LEU A 454 10.22 -69.60 -44.16
C LEU A 454 10.29 -70.81 -43.21
N ALA A 455 9.44 -71.82 -43.50
CA ALA A 455 9.67 -73.17 -43.05
C ALA A 455 9.07 -74.09 -44.12
N SER A 456 9.94 -74.49 -45.03
CA SER A 456 9.91 -75.79 -45.74
C SER A 456 11.19 -75.97 -46.50
#